data_4b20129e82a39d67201a9b0e69701272
#
_entry.id   4b20129e82a39d67201a9b0e69701272
#
_cell.length_a   1.000
_cell.length_b   1.000
_cell.length_c   1.000
_cell.angle_alpha   90.00
_cell.angle_beta   90.00
_cell.angle_gamma   90.00
#
_symmetry.space_group_name_H-M   'P 1'
#
loop_
_entity.id
_entity.type
_entity.pdbx_description
1 polymer ?
#
loop_
_entity_poly.entity_id
_entity_poly.type
_entity_poly.pdbx_seq_one_letter_code
_entity_poly.pdbx_strand_id
1 'polypeptide(L)'
;MEKLVDAGLVKNIGCSNIGVQLLRDVLSYCKHKPANLQVEIHPYLTQPRLVRYCRENGISCTAYSSFGGGSYVEMGRAKEADSCLTDQTIKDIATAHNVQPA
;
A
#
# COMPACT_ATOMS: atom_id res chain seq x y z
N MET A 1 3.30 20.65 2.87
CA MET A 1 3.45 19.63 3.95
C MET A 1 4.71 19.88 4.77
N GLU A 2 5.89 20.04 4.19
CA GLU A 2 7.15 20.23 4.92
C GLU A 2 7.11 21.39 5.92
N LYS A 3 6.50 22.53 5.56
CA LYS A 3 6.29 23.67 6.48
C LYS A 3 5.52 23.31 7.76
N LEU A 4 4.70 22.26 7.74
CA LEU A 4 4.00 21.78 8.92
C LEU A 4 4.93 21.01 9.87
N VAL A 5 5.90 20.30 9.28
CA VAL A 5 6.99 19.67 10.07
C VAL A 5 7.87 20.75 10.69
N ASP A 6 8.28 21.76 9.91
CA ASP A 6 9.10 22.89 10.39
C ASP A 6 8.40 23.66 11.52
N ALA A 7 7.09 23.79 11.45
CA ALA A 7 6.29 24.43 12.48
C ALA A 7 5.98 23.54 13.71
N GLY A 8 6.44 22.27 13.70
CA GLY A 8 6.18 21.31 14.78
C GLY A 8 4.73 20.83 14.89
N LEU A 9 3.90 21.13 13.88
CA LEU A 9 2.48 20.76 13.85
C LEU A 9 2.28 19.27 13.49
N VAL A 10 3.20 18.67 12.77
CA VAL A 10 3.23 17.24 12.44
C VAL A 10 4.63 16.69 12.65
N LYS A 11 4.74 15.43 13.07
CA LYS A 11 6.04 14.75 13.27
C LYS A 11 6.58 14.18 11.96
N ASN A 12 5.71 13.62 11.15
CA ASN A 12 6.05 12.93 9.90
C ASN A 12 5.07 13.30 8.79
N ILE A 13 5.55 13.24 7.56
CA ILE A 13 4.75 13.38 6.35
C ILE A 13 4.96 12.16 5.46
N GLY A 14 4.05 11.92 4.55
CA GLY A 14 4.11 10.79 3.63
C GLY A 14 3.59 11.12 2.24
N CYS A 15 3.64 10.13 1.38
CA CYS A 15 3.09 10.16 0.04
C CYS A 15 2.04 9.06 -0.14
N SER A 16 1.24 9.16 -1.19
CA SER A 16 0.29 8.14 -1.58
C SER A 16 0.20 8.03 -3.10
N ASN A 17 -0.03 6.82 -3.58
CA ASN A 17 -0.31 6.53 -4.99
C ASN A 17 0.75 7.01 -5.98
N ILE A 18 2.03 6.92 -5.60
CA ILE A 18 3.17 7.19 -6.48
C ILE A 18 4.04 5.95 -6.61
N GLY A 19 4.61 5.77 -7.81
CA GLY A 19 5.56 4.70 -8.09
C GLY A 19 7.00 5.07 -7.75
N VAL A 20 7.93 4.12 -7.96
CA VAL A 20 9.38 4.29 -7.69
C VAL A 20 9.94 5.55 -8.36
N GLN A 21 9.52 5.84 -9.60
CA GLN A 21 10.06 6.96 -10.36
C GLN A 21 9.74 8.31 -9.69
N LEU A 22 8.47 8.53 -9.34
CA LEU A 22 8.05 9.76 -8.66
C LEU A 22 8.59 9.83 -7.21
N LEU A 23 8.66 8.68 -6.52
CA LEU A 23 9.23 8.66 -5.17
C LEU A 23 10.72 9.02 -5.19
N ARG A 24 11.47 8.53 -6.19
CA ARG A 24 12.88 8.91 -6.39
C ARG A 24 13.03 10.39 -6.68
N ASP A 25 12.12 10.96 -7.49
CA ASP A 25 12.09 12.39 -7.76
C ASP A 25 11.86 13.19 -6.47
N VAL A 26 10.83 12.84 -5.70
CA VAL A 26 10.57 13.48 -4.38
C VAL A 26 11.81 13.42 -3.49
N LEU A 27 12.47 12.27 -3.39
CA LEU A 27 13.66 12.09 -2.55
C LEU A 27 14.86 12.93 -2.99
N SER A 28 14.91 13.37 -4.25
CA SER A 28 16.00 14.17 -4.77
C SER A 28 15.97 15.64 -4.30
N TYR A 29 14.82 16.16 -3.89
CA TYR A 29 14.66 17.56 -3.50
C TYR A 29 13.98 17.79 -2.13
N CYS A 30 13.40 16.77 -1.52
CA CYS A 30 12.68 16.96 -0.27
C CYS A 30 13.62 17.34 0.89
N LYS A 31 13.20 18.30 1.70
CA LYS A 31 13.86 18.66 2.96
C LYS A 31 13.55 17.63 4.05
N HIS A 32 12.30 17.19 4.11
CA HIS A 32 11.83 16.16 5.03
C HIS A 32 11.44 14.91 4.24
N LYS A 33 12.24 13.86 4.40
CA LYS A 33 11.97 12.57 3.74
C LYS A 33 10.60 12.05 4.14
N PRO A 34 9.77 11.58 3.18
CA PRO A 34 8.52 10.89 3.50
C PRO A 34 8.79 9.69 4.40
N ALA A 35 8.08 9.61 5.53
CA ALA A 35 8.19 8.49 6.46
C ALA A 35 7.38 7.27 5.99
N ASN A 36 6.35 7.51 5.18
CA ASN A 36 5.45 6.48 4.71
C ASN A 36 5.01 6.72 3.26
N LEU A 37 4.81 5.61 2.54
CA LEU A 37 4.11 5.57 1.26
C LEU A 37 2.87 4.69 1.40
N GLN A 38 1.68 5.26 1.17
CA GLN A 38 0.43 4.52 1.17
C GLN A 38 -0.02 4.22 -0.26
N VAL A 39 -0.15 2.94 -0.59
CA VAL A 39 -0.51 2.45 -1.93
C VAL A 39 -1.37 1.20 -1.85
N GLU A 40 -2.07 0.89 -2.93
CA GLU A 40 -2.79 -0.38 -3.04
C GLU A 40 -1.82 -1.55 -3.08
N ILE A 41 -1.94 -2.47 -2.10
CA ILE A 41 -1.18 -3.72 -2.07
C ILE A 41 -2.09 -4.84 -1.56
N HIS A 42 -2.18 -5.91 -2.32
CA HIS A 42 -2.92 -7.14 -1.99
C HIS A 42 -2.35 -8.32 -2.81
N PRO A 43 -2.78 -9.57 -2.60
CA PRO A 43 -2.25 -10.74 -3.29
C PRO A 43 -2.21 -10.64 -4.82
N TYR A 44 -3.15 -9.92 -5.45
CA TYR A 44 -3.16 -9.71 -6.89
C TYR A 44 -2.34 -8.49 -7.35
N LEU A 45 -1.88 -7.64 -6.41
CA LEU A 45 -1.06 -6.46 -6.68
C LEU A 45 0.02 -6.30 -5.59
N THR A 46 1.05 -7.09 -5.67
CA THR A 46 2.06 -7.21 -4.60
C THR A 46 3.13 -6.12 -4.61
N GLN A 47 3.26 -5.38 -5.69
CA GLN A 47 4.19 -4.25 -5.87
C GLN A 47 5.64 -4.49 -5.37
N PRO A 48 6.31 -5.62 -5.66
CA PRO A 48 7.54 -6.03 -4.98
C PRO A 48 8.70 -5.04 -5.21
N ARG A 49 8.78 -4.43 -6.39
CA ARG A 49 9.83 -3.44 -6.70
C ARG A 49 9.66 -2.16 -5.90
N LEU A 50 8.42 -1.68 -5.73
CA LEU A 50 8.11 -0.47 -4.96
C LEU A 50 8.36 -0.69 -3.48
N VAL A 51 7.88 -1.81 -2.92
CA VAL A 51 8.08 -2.19 -1.51
C VAL A 51 9.57 -2.32 -1.19
N ARG A 52 10.35 -2.98 -2.07
CA ARG A 52 11.79 -3.08 -1.91
C ARG A 52 12.45 -1.70 -1.92
N TYR A 53 12.11 -0.84 -2.87
CA TYR A 53 12.67 0.51 -2.97
C TYR A 53 12.37 1.34 -1.72
N CYS A 54 11.14 1.29 -1.21
CA CYS A 54 10.78 1.95 0.04
C CYS A 54 11.65 1.47 1.21
N ARG A 55 11.80 0.15 1.37
CA ARG A 55 12.63 -0.45 2.43
C ARG A 55 14.08 0.00 2.35
N GLU A 56 14.68 -0.03 1.17
CA GLU A 56 16.06 0.41 0.92
C GLU A 56 16.27 1.89 1.26
N ASN A 57 15.20 2.71 1.20
CA ASN A 57 15.23 4.13 1.53
C ASN A 57 14.67 4.45 2.94
N GLY A 58 14.38 3.44 3.77
CA GLY A 58 13.84 3.63 5.11
C GLY A 58 12.46 4.30 5.13
N ILE A 59 11.61 3.97 4.15
CA ILE A 59 10.23 4.45 4.02
C ILE A 59 9.30 3.27 4.31
N SER A 60 8.37 3.44 5.24
CA SER A 60 7.34 2.44 5.52
C SER A 60 6.33 2.37 4.37
N CYS A 61 5.80 1.18 4.10
CA CYS A 61 4.66 1.03 3.18
C CYS A 61 3.40 0.72 3.98
N THR A 62 2.31 1.43 3.69
CA THR A 62 0.97 1.10 4.16
C THR A 62 0.13 0.63 2.99
N ALA A 63 -0.36 -0.60 3.09
CA ALA A 63 -1.26 -1.17 2.11
C ALA A 63 -2.70 -0.67 2.36
N TYR A 64 -3.38 -0.20 1.33
CA TYR A 64 -4.83 -0.09 1.34
C TYR A 64 -5.45 -1.13 0.40
N SER A 65 -6.76 -1.35 0.50
CA SER A 65 -7.48 -2.41 -0.21
C SER A 65 -6.82 -3.80 -0.07
N SER A 66 -6.29 -4.13 1.10
CA SER A 66 -5.45 -5.31 1.33
C SER A 66 -6.16 -6.64 1.06
N PHE A 67 -7.49 -6.65 1.05
CA PHE A 67 -8.33 -7.81 0.69
C PHE A 67 -8.76 -7.82 -0.79
N GLY A 68 -8.19 -6.93 -1.62
CA GLY A 68 -8.57 -6.77 -3.03
C GLY A 68 -9.84 -5.94 -3.20
N GLY A 69 -10.47 -6.08 -4.35
CA GLY A 69 -11.44 -5.15 -4.91
C GLY A 69 -12.81 -4.99 -4.25
N GLY A 70 -13.00 -5.20 -2.95
CA GLY A 70 -14.30 -5.06 -2.29
C GLY A 70 -15.00 -3.72 -2.59
N SER A 71 -14.30 -2.61 -2.42
CA SER A 71 -14.84 -1.28 -2.74
C SER A 71 -15.09 -1.08 -4.24
N TYR A 72 -14.31 -1.73 -5.10
CA TYR A 72 -14.54 -1.71 -6.56
C TYR A 72 -15.78 -2.50 -6.96
N VAL A 73 -16.11 -3.55 -6.23
CA VAL A 73 -17.38 -4.31 -6.42
C VAL A 73 -18.57 -3.42 -6.09
N GLU A 74 -18.54 -2.73 -4.96
CA GLU A 74 -19.60 -1.76 -4.57
C GLU A 74 -19.77 -0.63 -5.58
N MET A 75 -18.69 -0.20 -6.21
CA MET A 75 -18.72 0.80 -7.29
C MET A 75 -19.10 0.23 -8.67
N GLY A 76 -19.35 -1.07 -8.79
CA GLY A 76 -19.63 -1.73 -10.08
C GLY A 76 -18.42 -1.82 -11.02
N ARG A 77 -17.19 -1.66 -10.52
CA ARG A 77 -15.95 -1.68 -11.31
C ARG A 77 -15.21 -3.01 -11.26
N ALA A 78 -15.62 -3.92 -10.40
CA ALA A 78 -15.10 -5.28 -10.27
C ALA A 78 -16.25 -6.25 -9.96
N LYS A 79 -16.00 -7.55 -10.11
CA LYS A 79 -16.91 -8.62 -9.72
C LYS A 79 -16.55 -9.14 -8.34
N GLU A 80 -17.49 -9.73 -7.62
CA GLU A 80 -17.25 -10.35 -6.31
C GLU A 80 -16.17 -11.44 -6.39
N ALA A 81 -16.08 -12.14 -7.52
CA ALA A 81 -15.04 -13.13 -7.80
C ALA A 81 -13.61 -12.53 -7.87
N ASP A 82 -13.48 -11.22 -8.01
CA ASP A 82 -12.19 -10.53 -8.05
C ASP A 82 -11.67 -10.18 -6.63
N SER A 83 -12.44 -10.49 -5.59
CA SER A 83 -12.03 -10.31 -4.18
C SER A 83 -11.05 -11.40 -3.75
N CYS A 84 -9.99 -11.02 -3.07
CA CYS A 84 -9.06 -11.97 -2.44
C CYS A 84 -9.75 -12.89 -1.44
N LEU A 85 -10.81 -12.44 -0.78
CA LEU A 85 -11.56 -13.22 0.21
C LEU A 85 -12.34 -14.39 -0.39
N THR A 86 -12.63 -14.33 -1.69
CA THR A 86 -13.34 -15.39 -2.42
C THR A 86 -12.42 -16.32 -3.20
N ASP A 87 -11.14 -15.97 -3.32
CA ASP A 87 -10.12 -16.75 -4.03
C ASP A 87 -9.92 -18.13 -3.41
N GLN A 88 -9.95 -19.18 -4.24
CA GLN A 88 -9.88 -20.55 -3.75
C GLN A 88 -8.50 -20.87 -3.14
N THR A 89 -7.42 -20.36 -3.72
CA THR A 89 -6.06 -20.58 -3.21
C THR A 89 -5.89 -19.97 -1.82
N ILE A 90 -6.43 -18.76 -1.61
CA ILE A 90 -6.40 -18.08 -0.31
C ILE A 90 -7.24 -18.86 0.72
N LYS A 91 -8.41 -19.36 0.33
CA LYS A 91 -9.26 -20.22 1.20
C LYS A 91 -8.56 -21.52 1.58
N ASP A 92 -7.88 -22.16 0.64
CA ASP A 92 -7.14 -23.40 0.89
C ASP A 92 -5.98 -23.17 1.88
N ILE A 93 -5.24 -22.08 1.72
CA ILE A 93 -4.19 -21.66 2.66
C ILE A 93 -4.80 -21.39 4.06
N ALA A 94 -5.86 -20.61 4.13
CA ALA A 94 -6.55 -20.32 5.38
C ALA A 94 -7.00 -21.59 6.10
N THR A 95 -7.58 -22.53 5.35
CA THR A 95 -8.01 -23.84 5.86
C THR A 95 -6.82 -24.64 6.40
N ALA A 96 -5.72 -24.70 5.66
CA ALA A 96 -4.49 -25.42 6.08
C ALA A 96 -3.89 -24.84 7.38
N HIS A 97 -4.09 -23.56 7.63
CA HIS A 97 -3.64 -22.87 8.86
C HIS A 97 -4.72 -22.75 9.93
N ASN A 98 -5.92 -23.28 9.70
CA ASN A 98 -7.07 -23.18 10.60
C ASN A 98 -7.42 -21.73 11.00
N VAL A 99 -7.41 -20.83 10.02
CA VAL A 99 -7.77 -19.40 10.15
C VAL A 99 -8.76 -18.99 9.08
N GLN A 100 -9.32 -17.80 9.20
CA GLN A 100 -10.14 -17.19 8.14
C GLN A 100 -9.25 -16.55 7.06
N PRO A 101 -9.76 -16.36 5.82
CA PRO A 101 -9.04 -15.68 4.74
C PRO A 101 -8.70 -14.21 5.03
N ALA A 102 -9.27 -13.60 6.07
CA ALA A 102 -9.05 -12.22 6.49
C ALA A 102 -8.58 -12.16 7.95
#